data_d8d9e513ef81ef8ea9588ca9691aa671
#
_entry.id   d8d9e513ef81ef8ea9588ca9691aa671
#
_cell.length_a   1.000
_cell.length_b   1.000
_cell.length_c   1.000
_cell.angle_alpha   90.00
_cell.angle_beta   90.00
_cell.angle_gamma   90.00
#
_symmetry.space_group_name_H-M   'P 1'
#
loop_
_entity.id
_entity.type
_entity.pdbx_description
1 polymer ?
#
loop_
_entity_poly.entity_id
_entity_poly.type
_entity_poly.pdbx_seq_one_letter_code
_entity_poly.pdbx_strand_id
1 'polypeptide(L)'
;TMPANNVTLKAQYTENAPKTYKLDVSDATITLKDGSDVADLTAVRVDTELVATADEKDGFTFTGWEVTGLPADVDTTKATISFTMPANNVTLKPQYEKNTYTLTVDGVDEPRVFDENVTVTAPEKDGFTFTGWEVTGLPADVDTTKATISFTMPANNVTLKAQYTENAPETYELKVTDAQVTLKDGSDVADLTAVRVGTELVATAPEKDGYTFTGWKVTGLPADVDTTKATIAFKMPANNVTLTPQYEKNTYTLTVDGKPEQ
;
A
#
# COMPACT_ATOMS: atom_id res chain seq x y z
N THR A 1 -53.44 -82.66 17.40
CA THR A 1 -54.34 -83.04 18.51
C THR A 1 -53.93 -82.33 19.78
N MET A 2 -54.86 -81.65 20.45
CA MET A 2 -54.62 -81.05 21.75
C MET A 2 -54.29 -82.12 22.78
N PRO A 3 -53.24 -82.04 23.58
CA PRO A 3 -52.97 -82.93 24.68
C PRO A 3 -54.02 -82.73 25.77
N ALA A 4 -54.25 -83.78 26.67
CA ALA A 4 -55.24 -83.76 27.72
C ALA A 4 -54.94 -82.80 28.90
N ASN A 5 -53.95 -81.90 28.76
CA ASN A 5 -53.52 -80.97 29.76
C ASN A 5 -53.55 -79.51 29.20
N ASN A 6 -53.64 -78.50 30.08
CA ASN A 6 -53.55 -77.12 29.69
C ASN A 6 -52.21 -76.81 28.95
N VAL A 7 -52.30 -76.26 27.78
CA VAL A 7 -51.15 -75.86 27.00
C VAL A 7 -51.03 -74.34 27.03
N THR A 8 -49.90 -73.82 27.45
CA THR A 8 -49.57 -72.43 27.38
C THR A 8 -48.54 -72.20 26.25
N LEU A 9 -48.94 -71.43 25.26
CA LEU A 9 -48.05 -70.97 24.19
C LEU A 9 -47.56 -69.51 24.48
N LYS A 10 -46.26 -69.28 24.58
CA LYS A 10 -45.67 -67.99 24.71
C LYS A 10 -44.85 -67.68 23.43
N ALA A 11 -45.28 -66.70 22.70
CA ALA A 11 -44.53 -66.25 21.56
C ALA A 11 -43.17 -65.62 22.03
N GLN A 12 -42.08 -66.01 21.42
CA GLN A 12 -40.79 -65.46 21.66
C GLN A 12 -40.43 -64.63 20.42
N TYR A 13 -40.01 -63.37 20.67
CA TYR A 13 -39.56 -62.46 19.65
C TYR A 13 -38.08 -62.14 19.91
N THR A 14 -37.29 -62.12 18.87
CA THR A 14 -35.96 -61.57 18.89
C THR A 14 -36.05 -60.16 18.35
N GLU A 15 -35.53 -59.19 19.08
CA GLU A 15 -35.42 -57.78 18.59
C GLU A 15 -34.52 -57.72 17.35
N ASN A 16 -35.00 -57.07 16.27
CA ASN A 16 -34.19 -56.88 15.10
C ASN A 16 -33.08 -55.94 15.42
N ALA A 17 -31.87 -56.17 14.85
CA ALA A 17 -30.78 -55.19 14.95
C ALA A 17 -31.24 -53.81 14.40
N PRO A 18 -30.94 -52.73 15.11
CA PRO A 18 -31.33 -51.40 14.67
C PRO A 18 -30.72 -51.10 13.30
N LYS A 19 -31.53 -50.51 12.41
CA LYS A 19 -31.06 -50.07 11.10
C LYS A 19 -30.16 -48.88 11.26
N THR A 20 -28.99 -48.90 10.61
CA THR A 20 -28.02 -47.81 10.59
C THR A 20 -27.75 -47.34 9.16
N TYR A 21 -27.42 -46.08 9.00
CA TYR A 21 -27.09 -45.46 7.72
C TYR A 21 -25.91 -44.52 7.88
N LYS A 22 -25.20 -44.26 6.77
CA LYS A 22 -24.04 -43.34 6.74
C LYS A 22 -24.50 -41.89 6.81
N LEU A 23 -23.84 -41.12 7.66
CA LEU A 23 -23.85 -39.65 7.65
C LEU A 23 -22.49 -39.15 7.14
N ASP A 24 -22.46 -38.61 5.94
CA ASP A 24 -21.28 -38.07 5.30
C ASP A 24 -21.24 -36.58 5.51
N VAL A 25 -20.17 -36.09 6.15
CA VAL A 25 -20.05 -34.67 6.54
C VAL A 25 -18.63 -34.18 6.27
N SER A 26 -18.52 -32.98 5.73
CA SER A 26 -17.26 -32.25 5.60
C SER A 26 -17.41 -30.83 6.18
N ASP A 27 -16.34 -30.28 6.73
CA ASP A 27 -16.28 -28.88 7.23
C ASP A 27 -17.39 -28.54 8.25
N ALA A 28 -17.76 -29.52 9.11
CA ALA A 28 -18.78 -29.33 10.13
C ALA A 28 -18.62 -30.32 11.28
N THR A 29 -19.07 -29.91 12.44
CA THR A 29 -19.11 -30.73 13.66
C THR A 29 -20.50 -31.35 13.82
N ILE A 30 -20.54 -32.64 14.13
CA ILE A 30 -21.79 -33.40 14.40
C ILE A 30 -21.80 -33.88 15.85
N THR A 31 -22.87 -33.56 16.54
CA THR A 31 -23.12 -34.06 17.90
C THR A 31 -24.50 -34.70 18.03
N LEU A 32 -24.68 -35.49 19.06
CA LEU A 32 -26.01 -35.87 19.52
C LEU A 32 -26.72 -34.61 20.08
N LYS A 33 -28.04 -34.66 20.21
CA LYS A 33 -28.84 -33.54 20.75
C LYS A 33 -28.45 -33.14 22.18
N ASP A 34 -27.88 -34.03 22.96
CA ASP A 34 -27.38 -33.77 24.32
C ASP A 34 -25.96 -33.16 24.31
N GLY A 35 -25.36 -32.90 23.13
CA GLY A 35 -24.06 -32.34 22.95
C GLY A 35 -22.90 -33.34 22.97
N SER A 36 -23.16 -34.62 23.18
CA SER A 36 -22.12 -35.65 23.11
C SER A 36 -21.75 -36.01 21.67
N ASP A 37 -20.54 -36.58 21.50
CA ASP A 37 -20.01 -36.95 20.17
C ASP A 37 -20.78 -38.15 19.60
N VAL A 38 -20.94 -38.19 18.29
CA VAL A 38 -21.45 -39.37 17.57
C VAL A 38 -20.32 -40.37 17.39
N ALA A 39 -20.47 -41.56 17.97
CA ALA A 39 -19.41 -42.56 18.03
C ALA A 39 -18.95 -43.06 16.64
N ASP A 40 -19.88 -43.20 15.69
CA ASP A 40 -19.59 -43.71 14.33
C ASP A 40 -20.54 -43.07 13.30
N LEU A 41 -20.03 -42.19 12.48
CA LEU A 41 -20.79 -41.55 11.40
C LEU A 41 -21.05 -42.47 10.20
N THR A 42 -20.38 -43.61 10.13
CA THR A 42 -20.62 -44.61 9.06
C THR A 42 -21.81 -45.52 9.33
N ALA A 43 -22.28 -45.55 10.58
CA ALA A 43 -23.37 -46.44 11.05
C ALA A 43 -24.28 -45.76 12.08
N VAL A 44 -24.81 -44.57 11.74
CA VAL A 44 -25.73 -43.85 12.62
C VAL A 44 -27.10 -44.51 12.62
N ARG A 45 -27.66 -44.73 13.80
CA ARG A 45 -28.96 -45.36 14.01
C ARG A 45 -30.09 -44.48 13.48
N VAL A 46 -31.10 -45.09 12.82
CA VAL A 46 -32.34 -44.40 12.48
C VAL A 46 -32.99 -43.83 13.74
N ASP A 47 -33.66 -42.70 13.63
CA ASP A 47 -34.31 -41.94 14.71
C ASP A 47 -33.33 -41.34 15.77
N THR A 48 -32.02 -41.36 15.52
CA THR A 48 -31.07 -40.63 16.35
C THR A 48 -31.22 -39.10 16.12
N GLU A 49 -31.43 -38.34 17.19
CA GLU A 49 -31.48 -36.87 17.15
C GLU A 49 -30.05 -36.31 17.08
N LEU A 50 -29.76 -35.51 16.03
CA LEU A 50 -28.45 -35.00 15.67
C LEU A 50 -28.49 -33.47 15.55
N VAL A 51 -27.35 -32.88 15.82
CA VAL A 51 -27.07 -31.47 15.58
C VAL A 51 -25.82 -31.36 14.70
N ALA A 52 -25.95 -30.70 13.56
CA ALA A 52 -24.84 -30.34 12.69
C ALA A 52 -24.56 -28.85 12.79
N THR A 53 -23.29 -28.47 13.02
CA THR A 53 -22.84 -27.08 13.05
C THR A 53 -21.74 -26.90 12.03
N ALA A 54 -21.94 -26.02 11.06
CA ALA A 54 -20.94 -25.62 10.09
C ALA A 54 -19.74 -24.97 10.79
N ASP A 55 -18.54 -25.36 10.40
CA ASP A 55 -17.32 -24.77 10.99
C ASP A 55 -17.19 -23.31 10.58
N GLU A 56 -16.78 -22.44 11.51
CA GLU A 56 -16.44 -21.07 11.19
C GLU A 56 -15.15 -21.03 10.36
N LYS A 57 -15.14 -20.18 9.33
CA LYS A 57 -13.96 -19.95 8.46
C LYS A 57 -13.66 -18.47 8.37
N ASP A 58 -12.44 -18.09 8.75
CA ASP A 58 -11.98 -16.70 8.62
C ASP A 58 -12.09 -16.23 7.16
N GLY A 59 -12.66 -15.05 6.97
CA GLY A 59 -12.85 -14.47 5.66
C GLY A 59 -14.04 -15.02 4.85
N PHE A 60 -14.87 -15.90 5.44
CA PHE A 60 -16.04 -16.45 4.78
C PHE A 60 -17.30 -16.27 5.62
N THR A 61 -18.42 -16.16 4.95
CA THR A 61 -19.75 -16.20 5.55
C THR A 61 -20.46 -17.49 5.09
N PHE A 62 -21.01 -18.22 6.06
CA PHE A 62 -21.87 -19.37 5.75
C PHE A 62 -23.12 -18.92 5.00
N THR A 63 -23.46 -19.63 3.91
CA THR A 63 -24.62 -19.30 3.04
C THR A 63 -25.72 -20.35 3.05
N GLY A 64 -25.43 -21.56 3.56
CA GLY A 64 -26.39 -22.63 3.61
C GLY A 64 -25.73 -24.01 3.55
N TRP A 65 -26.55 -25.05 3.60
CA TRP A 65 -26.11 -26.44 3.45
C TRP A 65 -26.48 -26.99 2.08
N GLU A 66 -25.54 -27.63 1.41
CA GLU A 66 -25.79 -28.57 0.32
C GLU A 66 -26.07 -29.92 0.94
N VAL A 67 -27.27 -30.48 0.71
CA VAL A 67 -27.73 -31.67 1.41
C VAL A 67 -28.26 -32.75 0.48
N THR A 68 -28.07 -34.00 0.86
CA THR A 68 -28.74 -35.16 0.22
C THR A 68 -29.29 -36.04 1.29
N GLY A 69 -30.56 -36.52 1.10
CA GLY A 69 -31.20 -37.46 2.00
C GLY A 69 -31.72 -36.87 3.32
N LEU A 70 -31.58 -35.58 3.55
CA LEU A 70 -32.11 -34.90 4.73
C LEU A 70 -33.64 -34.71 4.60
N PRO A 71 -34.41 -34.76 5.72
CA PRO A 71 -35.83 -34.42 5.70
C PRO A 71 -36.08 -32.98 5.18
N ALA A 72 -37.15 -32.79 4.40
CA ALA A 72 -37.45 -31.52 3.72
C ALA A 72 -37.90 -30.38 4.67
N ASP A 73 -38.21 -30.67 5.89
CA ASP A 73 -38.60 -29.70 6.93
C ASP A 73 -37.45 -29.12 7.70
N VAL A 74 -36.21 -29.54 7.44
CA VAL A 74 -35.00 -29.00 8.06
C VAL A 74 -34.58 -27.70 7.36
N ASP A 75 -34.47 -26.62 8.15
CA ASP A 75 -34.02 -25.31 7.65
C ASP A 75 -32.50 -25.30 7.41
N THR A 76 -32.09 -25.54 6.18
CA THR A 76 -30.68 -25.58 5.75
C THR A 76 -30.03 -24.20 5.57
N THR A 77 -30.71 -23.12 5.86
CA THR A 77 -30.15 -21.74 5.78
C THR A 77 -29.40 -21.35 7.04
N LYS A 78 -29.50 -22.12 8.13
CA LYS A 78 -28.84 -21.81 9.40
C LYS A 78 -27.54 -22.61 9.54
N ALA A 79 -26.49 -21.98 10.06
CA ALA A 79 -25.20 -22.64 10.29
C ALA A 79 -25.33 -23.87 11.25
N THR A 80 -26.23 -23.81 12.22
CA THR A 80 -26.56 -24.94 13.09
C THR A 80 -27.95 -25.46 12.77
N ILE A 81 -28.03 -26.75 12.42
CA ILE A 81 -29.29 -27.46 12.13
C ILE A 81 -29.45 -28.67 13.05
N SER A 82 -30.70 -28.98 13.38
CA SER A 82 -31.06 -30.20 14.12
C SER A 82 -31.97 -31.04 13.26
N PHE A 83 -31.73 -32.34 13.24
CA PHE A 83 -32.53 -33.31 12.48
C PHE A 83 -32.50 -34.69 13.13
N THR A 84 -33.44 -35.51 12.73
CA THR A 84 -33.48 -36.93 13.12
C THR A 84 -32.93 -37.77 11.98
N MET A 85 -32.01 -38.71 12.24
CA MET A 85 -31.43 -39.58 11.23
C MET A 85 -32.51 -40.38 10.49
N PRO A 86 -32.70 -40.14 9.20
CA PRO A 86 -33.71 -40.85 8.41
C PRO A 86 -33.28 -42.28 8.05
N ALA A 87 -34.19 -43.06 7.46
CA ALA A 87 -33.92 -44.43 7.00
C ALA A 87 -33.20 -44.45 5.63
N ASN A 88 -32.20 -43.56 5.44
CA ASN A 88 -31.33 -43.48 4.26
C ASN A 88 -30.02 -42.76 4.63
N ASN A 89 -29.02 -42.88 3.76
CA ASN A 89 -27.79 -42.14 3.92
C ASN A 89 -28.03 -40.63 3.78
N VAL A 90 -27.31 -39.82 4.56
CA VAL A 90 -27.37 -38.37 4.55
C VAL A 90 -25.99 -37.81 4.21
N THR A 91 -25.94 -36.78 3.37
CA THR A 91 -24.73 -35.98 3.11
C THR A 91 -25.01 -34.55 3.49
N LEU A 92 -24.09 -33.93 4.23
CA LEU A 92 -24.11 -32.51 4.62
C LEU A 92 -22.80 -31.85 4.23
N LYS A 93 -22.90 -30.77 3.48
CA LYS A 93 -21.75 -29.96 3.10
C LYS A 93 -22.10 -28.47 3.23
N PRO A 94 -21.45 -27.71 4.16
CA PRO A 94 -21.71 -26.31 4.29
C PRO A 94 -21.15 -25.53 3.08
N GLN A 95 -21.88 -24.51 2.67
CA GLN A 95 -21.50 -23.60 1.59
C GLN A 95 -21.12 -22.26 2.19
N TYR A 96 -20.10 -21.63 1.60
CA TYR A 96 -19.55 -20.38 2.08
C TYR A 96 -19.31 -19.42 0.92
N GLU A 97 -19.44 -18.12 1.21
CA GLU A 97 -19.07 -17.03 0.32
C GLU A 97 -17.93 -16.22 0.92
N LYS A 98 -16.99 -15.77 0.09
CA LYS A 98 -15.89 -14.91 0.54
C LYS A 98 -16.42 -13.55 0.97
N ASN A 99 -16.00 -13.06 2.13
CA ASN A 99 -16.35 -11.76 2.64
C ASN A 99 -15.63 -10.65 1.86
N THR A 100 -16.22 -9.47 1.87
CA THR A 100 -15.63 -8.25 1.32
C THR A 100 -15.14 -7.37 2.46
N TYR A 101 -13.91 -6.86 2.32
CA TYR A 101 -13.25 -5.95 3.25
C TYR A 101 -12.86 -4.66 2.54
N THR A 102 -12.64 -3.60 3.30
CA THR A 102 -12.23 -2.32 2.77
C THR A 102 -10.71 -2.22 2.70
N LEU A 103 -10.19 -1.90 1.51
CA LEU A 103 -8.83 -1.42 1.30
C LEU A 103 -8.87 0.11 1.20
N THR A 104 -8.23 0.80 2.14
CA THR A 104 -8.08 2.26 2.11
C THR A 104 -6.66 2.61 1.68
N VAL A 105 -6.50 3.32 0.58
CA VAL A 105 -5.20 3.81 0.08
C VAL A 105 -5.22 5.33 0.04
N ASP A 106 -4.36 5.98 0.82
CA ASP A 106 -4.29 7.45 0.96
C ASP A 106 -5.65 8.11 1.20
N GLY A 107 -6.54 7.43 1.96
CA GLY A 107 -7.87 7.90 2.30
C GLY A 107 -8.96 7.58 1.26
N VAL A 108 -8.64 6.83 0.21
CA VAL A 108 -9.62 6.33 -0.78
C VAL A 108 -9.97 4.89 -0.47
N ASP A 109 -11.26 4.62 -0.27
CA ASP A 109 -11.80 3.32 0.08
C ASP A 109 -12.20 2.52 -1.17
N GLU A 110 -11.74 1.27 -1.24
CA GLU A 110 -12.14 0.32 -2.27
C GLU A 110 -12.53 -1.02 -1.62
N PRO A 111 -13.66 -1.63 -2.03
CA PRO A 111 -14.02 -2.97 -1.58
C PRO A 111 -13.12 -4.01 -2.27
N ARG A 112 -12.61 -4.96 -1.50
CA ARG A 112 -11.80 -6.11 -1.95
C ARG A 112 -12.32 -7.39 -1.34
N VAL A 113 -12.38 -8.44 -2.15
CA VAL A 113 -12.82 -9.74 -1.69
C VAL A 113 -11.68 -10.42 -0.92
N PHE A 114 -12.01 -11.14 0.15
CA PHE A 114 -11.04 -11.96 0.88
C PHE A 114 -10.22 -12.85 -0.07
N ASP A 115 -8.91 -12.97 0.18
CA ASP A 115 -7.99 -13.79 -0.63
C ASP A 115 -7.84 -13.30 -2.09
N GLU A 116 -8.18 -12.02 -2.39
CA GLU A 116 -7.89 -11.35 -3.67
C GLU A 116 -6.44 -10.89 -3.68
N ASN A 117 -5.73 -11.11 -4.81
CA ASN A 117 -4.40 -10.55 -5.01
C ASN A 117 -4.49 -9.06 -5.31
N VAL A 118 -3.88 -8.24 -4.46
CA VAL A 118 -3.86 -6.79 -4.54
C VAL A 118 -2.44 -6.30 -4.83
N THR A 119 -2.32 -5.32 -5.72
CA THR A 119 -1.08 -4.59 -5.96
C THR A 119 -1.37 -3.10 -5.83
N VAL A 120 -0.59 -2.40 -5.00
CA VAL A 120 -0.69 -0.96 -4.77
C VAL A 120 0.66 -0.31 -5.05
N THR A 121 0.64 0.81 -5.76
CA THR A 121 1.84 1.61 -6.06
C THR A 121 1.66 3.03 -5.52
N ALA A 122 2.63 3.49 -4.73
CA ALA A 122 2.68 4.87 -4.28
C ALA A 122 2.86 5.81 -5.48
N PRO A 123 2.05 6.87 -5.61
CA PRO A 123 2.21 7.83 -6.69
C PRO A 123 3.55 8.56 -6.58
N GLU A 124 4.18 8.88 -7.72
CA GLU A 124 5.32 9.77 -7.76
C GLU A 124 4.90 11.19 -7.34
N LYS A 125 5.75 11.87 -6.57
CA LYS A 125 5.51 13.23 -6.09
C LYS A 125 6.73 14.08 -6.34
N ASP A 126 6.60 15.09 -7.22
CA ASP A 126 7.70 15.99 -7.60
C ASP A 126 8.32 16.67 -6.37
N GLY A 127 9.64 16.61 -6.28
CA GLY A 127 10.39 17.16 -5.16
C GLY A 127 10.38 16.33 -3.88
N PHE A 128 9.82 15.12 -3.92
CA PHE A 128 9.77 14.21 -2.77
C PHE A 128 10.28 12.82 -3.12
N THR A 129 10.86 12.17 -2.14
CA THR A 129 11.25 10.75 -2.22
C THR A 129 10.33 9.93 -1.34
N PHE A 130 9.77 8.86 -1.91
CA PHE A 130 8.99 7.89 -1.15
C PHE A 130 9.87 7.21 -0.08
N THR A 131 9.36 7.09 1.15
CA THR A 131 10.10 6.52 2.30
C THR A 131 9.50 5.24 2.85
N GLY A 132 8.26 4.92 2.47
CA GLY A 132 7.58 3.72 2.91
C GLY A 132 6.07 3.90 3.05
N TRP A 133 5.40 2.81 3.39
CA TRP A 133 3.97 2.80 3.70
C TRP A 133 3.74 2.77 5.22
N GLU A 134 2.90 3.66 5.72
CA GLU A 134 2.27 3.53 7.03
C GLU A 134 1.05 2.61 6.87
N VAL A 135 0.97 1.53 7.66
CA VAL A 135 0.03 0.45 7.39
C VAL A 135 -0.75 0.03 8.63
N THR A 136 -1.99 -0.40 8.42
CA THR A 136 -2.82 -1.08 9.42
C THR A 136 -3.50 -2.27 8.77
N GLY A 137 -3.52 -3.41 9.46
CA GLY A 137 -4.20 -4.63 8.99
C GLY A 137 -3.49 -5.39 7.87
N LEU A 138 -2.32 -4.94 7.41
CA LEU A 138 -1.54 -5.62 6.38
C LEU A 138 -0.82 -6.85 6.97
N PRO A 139 -0.65 -7.96 6.21
CA PRO A 139 0.19 -9.09 6.62
C PRO A 139 1.62 -8.67 6.91
N ALA A 140 2.24 -9.26 7.95
CA ALA A 140 3.54 -8.83 8.47
C ALA A 140 4.74 -9.15 7.54
N ASP A 141 4.56 -10.00 6.55
CA ASP A 141 5.56 -10.42 5.58
C ASP A 141 5.68 -9.49 4.37
N VAL A 142 4.80 -8.49 4.26
CA VAL A 142 4.83 -7.51 3.16
C VAL A 142 5.89 -6.44 3.43
N ASP A 143 6.81 -6.28 2.48
CA ASP A 143 7.87 -5.24 2.53
C ASP A 143 7.30 -3.86 2.21
N THR A 144 6.99 -3.09 3.25
CA THR A 144 6.39 -1.74 3.15
C THR A 144 7.38 -0.64 2.78
N THR A 145 8.66 -0.95 2.59
CA THR A 145 9.68 0.03 2.17
C THR A 145 9.69 0.27 0.66
N LYS A 146 9.03 -0.59 -0.12
CA LYS A 146 8.93 -0.47 -1.58
C LYS A 146 7.73 0.36 -1.99
N ALA A 147 7.90 1.20 -3.01
CA ALA A 147 6.81 2.02 -3.55
C ALA A 147 5.67 1.15 -4.12
N THR A 148 6.00 0.01 -4.74
CA THR A 148 5.00 -0.98 -5.18
C THR A 148 5.03 -2.19 -4.25
N ILE A 149 3.88 -2.51 -3.66
CA ILE A 149 3.67 -3.68 -2.80
C ILE A 149 2.56 -4.56 -3.37
N SER A 150 2.67 -5.87 -3.13
CA SER A 150 1.63 -6.84 -3.48
C SER A 150 1.37 -7.74 -2.29
N PHE A 151 0.11 -8.05 -2.06
CA PHE A 151 -0.33 -8.91 -0.97
C PHE A 151 -1.67 -9.55 -1.31
N THR A 152 -2.03 -10.57 -0.55
CA THR A 152 -3.36 -11.19 -0.61
C THR A 152 -4.26 -10.54 0.45
N MET A 153 -5.48 -10.13 0.06
CA MET A 153 -6.41 -9.44 0.98
C MET A 153 -6.75 -10.31 2.19
N PRO A 154 -6.38 -9.88 3.39
CA PRO A 154 -6.64 -10.64 4.62
C PRO A 154 -8.12 -10.58 5.03
N ALA A 155 -8.50 -11.35 6.06
CA ALA A 155 -9.85 -11.36 6.62
C ALA A 155 -10.11 -10.14 7.54
N ASN A 156 -9.62 -8.96 7.15
CA ASN A 156 -9.84 -7.68 7.83
C ASN A 156 -9.63 -6.50 6.86
N ASN A 157 -10.06 -5.31 7.28
CA ASN A 157 -9.78 -4.07 6.55
C ASN A 157 -8.28 -3.75 6.57
N VAL A 158 -7.77 -3.20 5.46
CA VAL A 158 -6.39 -2.77 5.29
C VAL A 158 -6.35 -1.27 5.00
N THR A 159 -5.46 -0.55 5.67
CA THR A 159 -5.19 0.86 5.40
C THR A 159 -3.72 1.04 5.04
N LEU A 160 -3.46 1.76 3.95
CA LEU A 160 -2.15 2.10 3.42
C LEU A 160 -2.07 3.62 3.24
N LYS A 161 -1.00 4.22 3.76
CA LYS A 161 -0.73 5.64 3.59
C LYS A 161 0.72 5.84 3.15
N ALA A 162 0.92 6.38 1.96
CA ALA A 162 2.24 6.64 1.42
C ALA A 162 2.96 7.75 2.19
N GLN A 163 4.20 7.52 2.59
CA GLN A 163 5.05 8.45 3.31
C GLN A 163 6.16 8.97 2.39
N TYR A 164 6.44 10.26 2.49
CA TYR A 164 7.43 10.94 1.65
C TYR A 164 8.28 11.88 2.48
N THR A 165 9.53 12.03 2.06
CA THR A 165 10.43 13.09 2.54
C THR A 165 10.71 14.07 1.41
N GLU A 166 10.65 15.37 1.70
CA GLU A 166 11.04 16.42 0.76
C GLU A 166 12.53 16.27 0.38
N ASN A 167 12.82 16.30 -0.91
CA ASN A 167 14.18 16.23 -1.39
C ASN A 167 14.94 17.49 -0.99
N ALA A 168 16.22 17.33 -0.62
CA ALA A 168 17.07 18.48 -0.41
C ALA A 168 17.10 19.34 -1.69
N PRO A 169 17.00 20.68 -1.57
CA PRO A 169 17.08 21.56 -2.72
C PRO A 169 18.43 21.35 -3.43
N GLU A 170 18.40 21.29 -4.77
CA GLU A 170 19.63 21.26 -5.55
C GLU A 170 20.42 22.55 -5.35
N THR A 171 21.71 22.42 -5.03
CA THR A 171 22.63 23.52 -4.86
C THR A 171 23.85 23.35 -5.75
N TYR A 172 24.39 24.45 -6.21
CA TYR A 172 25.61 24.48 -7.03
C TYR A 172 26.56 25.60 -6.60
N GLU A 173 27.84 25.46 -6.92
CA GLU A 173 28.87 26.48 -6.62
C GLU A 173 28.73 27.69 -7.52
N LEU A 174 28.75 28.88 -6.92
CA LEU A 174 28.94 30.18 -7.60
C LEU A 174 30.32 30.74 -7.27
N LYS A 175 31.27 30.60 -8.17
CA LYS A 175 32.61 31.11 -8.01
C LYS A 175 32.71 32.53 -8.60
N VAL A 176 32.97 33.47 -7.75
CA VAL A 176 33.14 34.91 -8.13
C VAL A 176 34.53 35.35 -7.81
N THR A 177 35.20 36.02 -8.78
CA THR A 177 36.53 36.56 -8.61
C THR A 177 36.46 38.06 -8.90
N ASP A 178 37.05 38.89 -8.03
CA ASP A 178 37.17 40.36 -8.17
C ASP A 178 35.82 41.08 -8.42
N ALA A 179 34.72 40.57 -7.86
CA ALA A 179 33.40 41.17 -7.98
C ALA A 179 32.56 40.87 -6.73
N GLN A 180 31.45 41.59 -6.59
CA GLN A 180 30.48 41.39 -5.51
C GLN A 180 29.24 40.68 -6.05
N VAL A 181 28.68 39.78 -5.24
CA VAL A 181 27.39 39.12 -5.53
C VAL A 181 26.48 39.22 -4.31
N THR A 182 25.25 39.64 -4.56
CA THR A 182 24.19 39.72 -3.56
C THR A 182 22.94 38.98 -4.04
N LEU A 183 22.03 38.72 -3.12
CA LEU A 183 20.66 38.39 -3.48
C LEU A 183 19.99 39.60 -4.16
N LYS A 184 18.90 39.39 -4.85
CA LYS A 184 18.15 40.46 -5.55
C LYS A 184 17.64 41.57 -4.61
N ASP A 185 17.41 41.25 -3.33
CA ASP A 185 17.03 42.23 -2.30
C ASP A 185 18.20 43.02 -1.73
N GLY A 186 19.42 42.78 -2.21
CA GLY A 186 20.66 43.42 -1.79
C GLY A 186 21.34 42.78 -0.59
N SER A 187 20.79 41.72 -0.01
CA SER A 187 21.42 40.98 1.08
C SER A 187 22.56 40.08 0.57
N ASP A 188 23.50 39.75 1.46
CA ASP A 188 24.62 38.86 1.12
C ASP A 188 24.15 37.43 0.85
N VAL A 189 24.82 36.73 -0.07
CA VAL A 189 24.65 35.30 -0.28
C VAL A 189 25.38 34.54 0.83
N ALA A 190 24.66 33.80 1.63
CA ALA A 190 25.19 33.15 2.84
C ALA A 190 26.30 32.15 2.55
N ASP A 191 26.19 31.40 1.46
CA ASP A 191 27.17 30.36 1.06
C ASP A 191 27.24 30.27 -0.48
N LEU A 192 28.34 30.74 -1.03
CA LEU A 192 28.61 30.68 -2.48
C LEU A 192 28.98 29.25 -2.97
N THR A 193 29.34 28.35 -2.07
CA THR A 193 29.67 26.97 -2.45
C THR A 193 28.43 26.07 -2.63
N ALA A 194 27.26 26.56 -2.15
CA ALA A 194 26.01 25.82 -2.18
C ALA A 194 24.78 26.69 -2.42
N VAL A 195 24.80 27.44 -3.53
CA VAL A 195 23.68 28.33 -3.92
C VAL A 195 22.56 27.51 -4.53
N ARG A 196 21.34 27.70 -4.00
CA ARG A 196 20.13 26.99 -4.43
C ARG A 196 19.77 27.32 -5.87
N VAL A 197 19.40 26.31 -6.68
CA VAL A 197 18.85 26.51 -8.03
C VAL A 197 17.66 27.48 -7.99
N GLY A 198 17.61 28.43 -8.93
CA GLY A 198 16.54 29.40 -9.00
C GLY A 198 16.71 30.62 -8.10
N THR A 199 17.74 30.66 -7.21
CA THR A 199 18.04 31.87 -6.40
C THR A 199 18.30 33.07 -7.31
N GLU A 200 17.58 34.18 -7.11
CA GLU A 200 17.77 35.42 -7.86
C GLU A 200 18.98 36.18 -7.30
N LEU A 201 19.98 36.42 -8.15
CA LEU A 201 21.29 36.94 -7.84
C LEU A 201 21.59 38.18 -8.65
N VAL A 202 22.38 39.09 -8.07
CA VAL A 202 22.94 40.31 -8.73
C VAL A 202 24.43 40.28 -8.55
N ALA A 203 25.18 40.26 -9.67
CA ALA A 203 26.63 40.39 -9.67
C ALA A 203 27.05 41.79 -10.16
N THR A 204 27.94 42.46 -9.43
CA THR A 204 28.42 43.79 -9.75
C THR A 204 29.95 43.79 -9.85
N ALA A 205 30.43 44.18 -11.01
CA ALA A 205 31.85 44.47 -11.23
C ALA A 205 32.23 45.80 -10.58
N PRO A 206 33.25 45.85 -9.70
CA PRO A 206 33.66 47.10 -9.07
C PRO A 206 34.28 48.06 -10.10
N GLU A 207 34.15 49.35 -9.86
CA GLU A 207 34.93 50.36 -10.59
C GLU A 207 36.42 50.19 -10.27
N LYS A 208 37.27 50.37 -11.29
CA LYS A 208 38.73 50.24 -11.16
C LYS A 208 39.41 51.43 -11.80
N ASP A 209 40.13 52.24 -10.99
CA ASP A 209 40.82 53.44 -11.45
C ASP A 209 41.79 53.13 -12.57
N GLY A 210 41.68 53.94 -13.68
CA GLY A 210 42.51 53.78 -14.86
C GLY A 210 42.11 52.57 -15.76
N TYR A 211 40.97 51.96 -15.53
CA TYR A 211 40.45 50.84 -16.34
C TYR A 211 38.99 51.07 -16.70
N THR A 212 38.63 50.56 -17.85
CA THR A 212 37.22 50.49 -18.30
C THR A 212 36.75 49.05 -18.29
N PHE A 213 35.56 48.77 -17.69
CA PHE A 213 34.94 47.48 -17.73
C PHE A 213 34.57 47.10 -19.18
N THR A 214 34.91 45.89 -19.63
CA THR A 214 34.69 45.43 -21.01
C THR A 214 33.69 44.27 -21.07
N GLY A 215 33.33 43.66 -19.95
CA GLY A 215 32.40 42.58 -19.89
C GLY A 215 32.75 41.53 -18.83
N TRP A 216 31.96 40.48 -18.76
CA TRP A 216 32.20 39.34 -17.88
C TRP A 216 32.76 38.15 -18.64
N LYS A 217 33.79 37.51 -18.11
CA LYS A 217 34.18 36.16 -18.47
C LYS A 217 33.34 35.21 -17.61
N VAL A 218 32.51 34.38 -18.26
CA VAL A 218 31.53 33.52 -17.57
C VAL A 218 31.66 32.05 -17.99
N THR A 219 31.27 31.16 -17.07
CA THR A 219 31.04 29.75 -17.36
C THR A 219 29.76 29.34 -16.66
N GLY A 220 28.89 28.55 -17.33
CA GLY A 220 27.66 28.01 -16.75
C GLY A 220 26.51 29.01 -16.58
N LEU A 221 26.69 30.30 -16.96
CA LEU A 221 25.63 31.30 -16.91
C LEU A 221 24.61 31.09 -18.04
N PRO A 222 23.29 31.34 -17.82
CA PRO A 222 22.28 31.28 -18.89
C PRO A 222 22.63 32.24 -20.05
N ALA A 223 22.35 31.82 -21.29
CA ALA A 223 22.75 32.57 -22.49
C ALA A 223 21.97 33.87 -22.72
N ASP A 224 20.86 34.07 -22.03
CA ASP A 224 20.03 35.29 -22.08
C ASP A 224 20.54 36.41 -21.16
N VAL A 225 21.55 36.16 -20.36
CA VAL A 225 22.15 37.20 -19.48
C VAL A 225 23.11 38.07 -20.26
N ASP A 226 22.85 39.40 -20.29
CA ASP A 226 23.69 40.36 -20.94
C ASP A 226 25.00 40.65 -20.13
N THR A 227 26.06 39.94 -20.49
CA THR A 227 27.38 40.03 -19.82
C THR A 227 28.18 41.27 -20.16
N THR A 228 27.67 42.19 -20.99
CA THR A 228 28.36 43.44 -21.34
C THR A 228 28.14 44.55 -20.31
N LYS A 229 27.21 44.41 -19.39
CA LYS A 229 26.88 45.35 -18.32
C LYS A 229 27.70 45.06 -17.07
N ALA A 230 28.20 46.10 -16.39
CA ALA A 230 28.93 45.95 -15.12
C ALA A 230 28.08 45.33 -14.01
N THR A 231 26.75 45.53 -14.03
CA THR A 231 25.82 44.87 -13.12
C THR A 231 24.91 43.94 -13.94
N ILE A 232 24.87 42.66 -13.54
CA ILE A 232 24.04 41.62 -14.16
C ILE A 232 23.17 40.97 -13.12
N ALA A 233 21.93 40.60 -13.51
CA ALA A 233 21.01 39.86 -12.70
C ALA A 233 20.70 38.51 -13.39
N PHE A 234 20.69 37.43 -12.63
CA PHE A 234 20.40 36.08 -13.15
C PHE A 234 19.80 35.19 -12.06
N LYS A 235 19.21 34.08 -12.46
CA LYS A 235 18.82 32.98 -11.54
C LYS A 235 19.90 31.91 -11.54
N MET A 236 20.26 31.39 -10.37
CA MET A 236 21.20 30.29 -10.26
C MET A 236 20.72 29.11 -11.09
N PRO A 237 21.46 28.70 -12.12
CA PRO A 237 21.09 27.53 -12.94
C PRO A 237 21.41 26.21 -12.23
N ALA A 238 20.97 25.09 -12.82
CA ALA A 238 21.26 23.73 -12.33
C ALA A 238 22.67 23.26 -12.74
N ASN A 239 23.68 24.13 -12.51
CA ASN A 239 25.10 23.83 -12.73
C ASN A 239 25.95 24.89 -12.02
N ASN A 240 27.26 24.59 -11.85
CA ASN A 240 28.21 25.56 -11.30
C ASN A 240 28.39 26.76 -12.23
N VAL A 241 28.49 27.94 -11.62
CA VAL A 241 28.69 29.22 -12.32
C VAL A 241 30.02 29.86 -11.92
N THR A 242 30.77 30.41 -12.90
CA THR A 242 31.95 31.19 -12.64
C THR A 242 31.81 32.58 -13.27
N LEU A 243 32.11 33.64 -12.50
CA LEU A 243 32.03 35.04 -12.91
C LEU A 243 33.37 35.72 -12.64
N THR A 244 33.95 36.38 -13.66
CA THR A 244 35.15 37.20 -13.53
C THR A 244 35.01 38.46 -14.40
N PRO A 245 35.02 39.68 -13.83
CA PRO A 245 34.95 40.89 -14.64
C PRO A 245 36.24 41.11 -15.45
N GLN A 246 36.09 41.59 -16.64
CA GLN A 246 37.18 41.92 -17.57
C GLN A 246 37.30 43.42 -17.69
N TYR A 247 38.54 43.91 -17.72
CA TYR A 247 38.85 45.33 -17.82
C TYR A 247 39.95 45.60 -18.85
N GLU A 248 39.87 46.74 -19.50
CA GLU A 248 40.91 47.27 -20.38
C GLU A 248 41.52 48.52 -19.75
N LYS A 249 42.85 48.66 -19.84
CA LYS A 249 43.57 49.84 -19.31
C LYS A 249 43.24 51.04 -20.14
N ASN A 250 42.87 52.15 -19.48
CA ASN A 250 42.61 53.41 -20.16
C ASN A 250 43.93 54.06 -20.69
N THR A 251 43.82 54.64 -21.85
CA THR A 251 44.92 55.47 -22.41
C THR A 251 44.61 56.94 -22.21
N TYR A 252 45.56 57.64 -21.73
CA TYR A 252 45.45 59.10 -21.49
C TYR A 252 46.46 59.83 -22.36
N THR A 253 46.09 60.97 -22.90
CA THR A 253 46.97 61.85 -23.69
C THR A 253 47.55 62.90 -22.78
N LEU A 254 48.89 62.96 -22.67
CA LEU A 254 49.55 64.06 -22.05
C LEU A 254 49.59 65.24 -23.07
N THR A 255 49.06 66.37 -22.65
CA THR A 255 49.15 67.64 -23.49
C THR A 255 50.03 68.63 -22.78
N VAL A 256 51.14 69.01 -23.41
CA VAL A 256 52.05 70.02 -22.94
C VAL A 256 51.99 71.25 -23.92
N ASP A 257 51.74 72.42 -23.41
CA ASP A 257 51.56 73.69 -24.17
C ASP A 257 50.52 73.52 -25.32
N GLY A 258 49.41 72.85 -25.08
CA GLY A 258 48.32 72.61 -26.05
C GLY A 258 48.62 71.64 -27.19
N LYS A 259 49.73 70.88 -27.13
CA LYS A 259 50.09 69.85 -28.12
C LYS A 259 50.12 68.48 -27.45
N PRO A 260 49.48 67.46 -28.04
CA PRO A 260 49.56 66.11 -27.54
C PRO A 260 51.00 65.58 -27.71
N GLU A 261 51.51 64.92 -26.64
CA GLU A 261 52.76 64.13 -26.72
C GLU A 261 52.44 62.66 -27.06
N GLN A 262 53.28 62.10 -27.98
CA GLN A 262 53.16 60.72 -28.40
C GLN A 262 53.81 59.75 -27.44
#